data_d01925c5be4b473739a7341b9a944e8c
#
_entry.id   d01925c5be4b473739a7341b9a944e8c
#
_cell.length_a   1.000
_cell.length_b   1.000
_cell.length_c   1.000
_cell.angle_alpha   90.00
_cell.angle_beta   90.00
_cell.angle_gamma   90.00
#
_symmetry.space_group_name_H-M   'P 1'
#
loop_
_entity.id
_entity.type
_entity.pdbx_description
1 polymer ?
#
loop_
_entity_poly.entity_id
_entity_poly.type
_entity_poly.pdbx_seq_one_letter_code
_entity_poly.pdbx_strand_id
1 'polypeptide(L)' 'MKITGPDPNVNEICNEFELRACHGFDKYGVTTQRTDLDLMQWIQHLKEELMDAVVYIHRIQKELKEKQDDLK' A
#
# COMPACT_ATOMS: atom_id res chain seq x y z
N MET A 1 11.92 8.61 9.89
CA MET A 1 12.96 7.57 10.01
C MET A 1 13.74 7.51 8.71
N LYS A 2 15.04 7.74 8.77
CA LYS A 2 15.87 7.60 7.56
C LYS A 2 16.58 6.26 7.63
N ILE A 3 16.17 5.34 6.77
CA ILE A 3 16.89 4.07 6.61
C ILE A 3 17.72 4.19 5.34
N THR A 4 19.04 4.14 5.54
CA THR A 4 19.99 4.12 4.42
C THR A 4 20.62 2.72 4.37
N GLY A 5 19.97 1.84 3.63
CA GLY A 5 20.50 0.51 3.35
C GLY A 5 21.08 0.45 1.93
N PRO A 6 21.59 -0.72 1.54
CA PRO A 6 22.23 -0.89 0.23
C PRO A 6 21.24 -0.95 -0.94
N ASP A 7 19.94 -1.15 -0.67
CA ASP A 7 18.93 -1.29 -1.73
C ASP A 7 18.15 0.02 -1.89
N PRO A 8 18.34 0.74 -3.01
CA PRO A 8 17.65 2.01 -3.23
C PRO A 8 16.13 1.87 -3.29
N ASN A 9 15.62 0.74 -3.75
CA ASN A 9 14.18 0.52 -3.80
C ASN A 9 13.58 0.41 -2.39
N VAL A 10 14.29 -0.24 -1.49
CA VAL A 10 13.86 -0.33 -0.08
C VAL A 10 13.88 1.04 0.57
N ASN A 11 14.91 1.83 0.29
CA ASN A 11 15.02 3.18 0.85
C ASN A 11 13.87 4.08 0.39
N GLU A 12 13.51 3.99 -0.89
CA GLU A 12 12.39 4.73 -1.46
C GLU A 12 11.06 4.34 -0.81
N ILE A 13 10.81 3.04 -0.63
CA ILE A 13 9.59 2.53 0.00
C ILE A 13 9.51 2.96 1.47
N CYS A 14 10.63 2.96 2.18
CA CYS A 14 10.66 3.43 3.57
C CYS A 14 10.23 4.89 3.68
N ASN A 15 10.66 5.74 2.76
CA ASN A 15 10.23 7.14 2.71
C ASN A 15 8.73 7.25 2.44
N GLU A 16 8.20 6.43 1.54
CA GLU A 16 6.78 6.41 1.25
C GLU A 16 5.96 5.95 2.46
N PHE A 17 6.44 4.95 3.20
CA PHE A 17 5.79 4.51 4.43
C PHE A 17 5.69 5.65 5.44
N GLU A 18 6.76 6.41 5.60
CA GLU A 18 6.77 7.53 6.54
C GLU A 18 5.74 8.59 6.16
N LEU A 19 5.70 8.98 4.88
CA LEU A 19 4.71 9.94 4.36
C LEU A 19 3.28 9.43 4.53
N ARG A 20 3.05 8.17 4.23
CA ARG A 20 1.73 7.54 4.37
C ARG A 20 1.27 7.54 5.83
N ALA A 21 2.17 7.25 6.76
CA ALA A 21 1.87 7.28 8.19
C ALA A 21 1.46 8.68 8.64
N CYS A 22 2.17 9.71 8.19
CA CYS A 22 1.82 11.11 8.50
C CYS A 22 0.46 11.49 7.94
N HIS A 23 0.19 11.15 6.68
CA HIS A 23 -1.10 11.45 6.05
C HIS A 23 -2.25 10.73 6.77
N GLY A 24 -2.04 9.47 7.14
CA GLY A 24 -3.05 8.70 7.88
C GLY A 24 -3.36 9.31 9.24
N PHE A 25 -2.33 9.72 9.96
CA PHE A 25 -2.50 10.36 11.26
C PHE A 25 -3.22 11.72 11.14
N ASP A 26 -2.83 12.53 10.14
CA ASP A 26 -3.46 13.82 9.90
C ASP A 26 -4.94 13.67 9.56
N LYS A 27 -5.29 12.63 8.81
CA LYS A 27 -6.65 12.41 8.34
C LYS A 27 -7.56 11.78 9.41
N TYR A 28 -7.05 10.78 10.14
CA TYR A 28 -7.86 9.98 11.06
C TYR A 28 -7.58 10.25 12.54
N GLY A 29 -6.46 10.86 12.87
CA GLY A 29 -6.11 11.18 14.26
C GLY A 29 -5.68 9.99 15.09
N VAL A 30 -5.44 8.84 14.47
CA VAL A 30 -5.04 7.60 15.16
C VAL A 30 -3.94 6.90 14.38
N THR A 31 -3.21 6.03 15.07
CA THR A 31 -2.22 5.15 14.46
C THR A 31 -2.67 3.70 14.62
N THR A 32 -1.88 2.77 14.08
CA THR A 32 -2.18 1.34 14.25
C THR A 32 -1.96 0.85 15.69
N GLN A 33 -1.46 1.71 16.58
CA GLN A 33 -1.40 1.39 18.01
C GLN A 33 -2.76 1.54 18.72
N ARG A 34 -3.77 2.00 18.01
CA ARG A 34 -5.13 2.10 18.54
C ARG A 34 -5.60 0.74 19.07
N THR A 35 -6.43 0.77 20.14
CA THR A 35 -6.89 -0.44 20.83
C THR A 35 -8.40 -0.65 20.74
N ASP A 36 -9.10 0.17 19.97
CA ASP A 36 -10.56 0.11 19.84
C ASP A 36 -11.04 -0.89 18.78
N LEU A 37 -10.13 -1.54 18.04
CA LEU A 37 -10.45 -2.58 17.08
C LEU A 37 -10.04 -3.94 17.62
N ASP A 38 -10.92 -4.93 17.49
CA ASP A 38 -10.57 -6.30 17.85
C ASP A 38 -9.84 -7.00 16.70
N LEU A 39 -9.37 -8.23 16.95
CA LEU A 39 -8.59 -8.97 15.97
C LEU A 39 -9.37 -9.26 14.69
N MET A 40 -10.67 -9.56 14.81
CA MET A 40 -11.51 -9.82 13.64
C MET A 40 -11.64 -8.56 12.76
N GLN A 41 -11.75 -7.39 13.38
CA GLN A 41 -11.82 -6.12 12.65
C GLN A 41 -10.50 -5.82 11.94
N TRP A 42 -9.35 -6.07 12.60
CA TRP A 42 -8.04 -5.92 11.97
C TRP A 42 -7.88 -6.84 10.76
N ILE A 43 -8.32 -8.10 10.89
CA ILE A 43 -8.27 -9.07 9.79
C ILE A 43 -9.16 -8.61 8.64
N GLN A 44 -10.34 -8.08 8.94
CA GLN A 44 -11.25 -7.58 7.90
C GLN A 44 -10.63 -6.41 7.13
N HIS A 45 -9.98 -5.47 7.83
CA HIS A 45 -9.28 -4.37 7.18
C HIS A 45 -8.18 -4.88 6.26
N LEU A 46 -7.37 -5.85 6.72
CA LEU A 46 -6.32 -6.43 5.90
C LEU A 46 -6.88 -7.12 4.66
N LYS A 47 -7.97 -7.85 4.83
CA LYS A 47 -8.63 -8.53 3.72
C LYS A 47 -9.05 -7.52 2.64
N GLU A 48 -9.66 -6.42 3.05
CA GLU A 48 -10.10 -5.39 2.11
C GLU A 48 -8.91 -4.78 1.35
N GLU A 49 -7.81 -4.51 2.03
CA GLU A 49 -6.59 -3.99 1.41
C GLU A 49 -6.01 -4.97 0.39
N LEU A 50 -6.01 -6.25 0.70
CA LEU A 50 -5.53 -7.28 -0.22
C LEU A 50 -6.44 -7.41 -1.44
N MET A 51 -7.75 -7.27 -1.24
CA MET A 51 -8.71 -7.28 -2.36
C MET A 51 -8.46 -6.09 -3.29
N ASP A 52 -8.23 -4.91 -2.74
CA ASP A 52 -7.90 -3.73 -3.53
C ASP A 52 -6.60 -3.94 -4.32
N ALA A 53 -5.61 -4.55 -3.71
CA ALA A 53 -4.35 -4.85 -4.38
C ALA A 53 -4.56 -5.76 -5.60
N VAL A 54 -5.43 -6.76 -5.49
CA VAL A 54 -5.76 -7.64 -6.62
C VAL A 54 -6.42 -6.85 -7.75
N VAL A 55 -7.33 -5.96 -7.42
CA VAL A 55 -8.00 -5.11 -8.43
C VAL A 55 -6.97 -4.24 -9.17
N TYR A 56 -6.03 -3.63 -8.46
CA TYR A 56 -4.99 -2.83 -9.08
C TYR A 56 -4.11 -3.67 -10.01
N ILE A 57 -3.75 -4.87 -9.58
CA ILE A 57 -2.96 -5.79 -10.41
C ILE A 57 -3.70 -6.11 -11.70
N HIS A 58 -4.99 -6.40 -11.59
CA HIS A 58 -5.82 -6.72 -12.76
C HIS A 58 -5.87 -5.55 -13.75
N ARG A 59 -6.05 -4.34 -13.24
CA ARG A 59 -6.06 -3.12 -14.08
C ARG A 59 -4.72 -2.96 -14.82
N ILE A 60 -3.62 -3.15 -14.11
CA ILE A 60 -2.28 -3.05 -14.70
C ILE A 60 -2.09 -4.10 -15.80
N GLN A 61 -2.51 -5.33 -15.54
CA GLN A 61 -2.43 -6.40 -16.55
C GLN A 61 -3.21 -6.05 -17.82
N LYS A 62 -4.39 -5.46 -17.67
CA LYS A 62 -5.20 -5.04 -18.82
C LYS A 62 -4.46 -3.97 -19.66
N GLU A 63 -3.89 -2.97 -19.00
CA GLU A 63 -3.16 -1.93 -19.70
C GLU A 63 -1.92 -2.47 -20.42
N LEU A 64 -1.17 -3.36 -19.76
CA LEU A 64 -0.01 -3.98 -20.37
C LEU A 64 -0.39 -4.84 -21.58
N LYS A 65 -1.48 -5.56 -21.51
CA LYS A 65 -1.98 -6.37 -22.61
C LYS A 65 -2.39 -5.51 -23.80
N GLU A 66 -3.08 -4.40 -23.55
CA GLU A 66 -3.48 -3.45 -24.61
C GLU A 66 -2.25 -2.88 -25.32
N LYS A 67 -1.20 -2.53 -24.56
CA LYS A 67 0.04 -2.03 -25.14
C LYS A 67 0.76 -3.08 -25.98
N GLN A 68 0.75 -4.33 -25.56
CA GLN A 68 1.32 -5.42 -26.34
C GLN A 68 0.57 -5.64 -27.65
N ASP A 69 -0.75 -5.53 -27.62
CA ASP A 69 -1.58 -5.67 -28.83
C ASP A 69 -1.31 -4.52 -29.82
N ASP A 70 -1.08 -3.31 -29.31
CA ASP A 70 -0.75 -2.15 -30.14
C ASP A 70 0.61 -2.27 -30.82
N LEU A 71 1.53 -3.09 -30.28
CA LEU A 71 2.87 -3.29 -30.81
C LEU A 71 2.96 -4.38 -31.86
N LYS A 72 1.90 -5.09 -32.16
CA LYS A 72 1.87 -6.17 -33.16
C LYS A 72 1.61 -5.62 -34.57
#